data_58ec057c989f664c34db7bf09cda461b
#
_entry.id   58ec057c989f664c34db7bf09cda461b
#
_cell.length_a   1.000
_cell.length_b   1.000
_cell.length_c   1.000
_cell.angle_alpha   90.00
_cell.angle_beta   90.00
_cell.angle_gamma   90.00
#
_symmetry.space_group_name_H-M   'P 1'
#
loop_
_entity.id
_entity.type
_entity.pdbx_description
1 polymer ?
#
loop_
_entity_poly.entity_id
_entity_poly.type
_entity_poly.pdbx_seq_one_letter_code
_entity_poly.pdbx_strand_id
1 'polypeptide(L)'
;MREHDVTTRDGRTLKVLERGDPNGRPVLSHNGTPNSRLLFDHDADRAAARGVRLISYDRPGYGESSPDPGRRFASCADDVRDIAAALGIERLAVWGISGGGPHAIACAALLGDLVPAVAVLASPAPWAADGLDYFAGMGELNVEDIQLTLADPAAARAKCEADRVEMLGLELDGLIGMLQTLLAPVDAAILSGELGEYLIACTQSGLAPGAEGWWEDDEALLGPWGFELGAIETPVLLHHGRQDRFVPFAHGEWLAARIPGVDARLSEDDGHLTLTANHLDAIHDWLLERLD
;
A
#
# COMPACT_ATOMS: atom_id res chain seq x y z
N MET A 1 -1.05 5.56 -20.77
CA MET A 1 -1.52 4.38 -19.99
C MET A 1 -1.25 3.12 -20.79
N ARG A 2 -0.62 2.13 -20.17
CA ARG A 2 -0.38 0.79 -20.74
C ARG A 2 -0.75 -0.26 -19.71
N GLU A 3 -1.32 -1.38 -20.13
CA GLU A 3 -1.61 -2.51 -19.27
C GLU A 3 -0.85 -3.75 -19.76
N HIS A 4 -0.47 -4.61 -18.81
CA HIS A 4 0.26 -5.83 -19.10
C HIS A 4 -0.31 -6.99 -18.29
N ASP A 5 -0.33 -8.16 -18.91
CA ASP A 5 -0.52 -9.43 -18.22
C ASP A 5 0.87 -10.06 -18.02
N VAL A 6 1.35 -10.05 -16.78
CA VAL A 6 2.64 -10.61 -16.43
C VAL A 6 2.43 -12.02 -15.89
N THR A 7 3.00 -13.01 -16.59
CA THR A 7 3.03 -14.39 -16.09
C THR A 7 4.19 -14.54 -15.12
N THR A 8 3.89 -14.88 -13.89
CA THR A 8 4.88 -15.13 -12.83
C THR A 8 5.56 -16.49 -13.02
N ARG A 9 6.71 -16.70 -12.36
CA ARG A 9 7.47 -17.95 -12.38
C ARG A 9 6.70 -19.18 -11.91
N ASP A 10 5.68 -18.99 -11.08
CA ASP A 10 4.78 -20.04 -10.57
C ASP A 10 3.50 -20.21 -11.42
N GLY A 11 3.36 -19.45 -12.51
CA GLY A 11 2.30 -19.57 -13.49
C GLY A 11 1.04 -18.75 -13.20
N ARG A 12 1.05 -17.92 -12.16
CA ARG A 12 -0.02 -16.93 -11.93
C ARG A 12 0.06 -15.81 -12.97
N THR A 13 -1.00 -15.04 -13.11
CA THR A 13 -1.03 -13.80 -13.90
C THR A 13 -1.18 -12.61 -12.96
N LEU A 14 -0.32 -11.62 -13.12
CA LEU A 14 -0.46 -10.31 -12.46
C LEU A 14 -0.87 -9.27 -13.50
N LYS A 15 -1.90 -8.52 -13.18
CA LYS A 15 -2.35 -7.39 -13.97
C LYS A 15 -1.58 -6.14 -13.58
N VAL A 16 -0.81 -5.58 -14.50
CA VAL A 16 0.09 -4.44 -14.25
C VAL A 16 -0.36 -3.23 -15.05
N LEU A 17 -0.28 -2.05 -14.44
CA LEU A 17 -0.60 -0.77 -15.05
C LEU A 17 0.63 0.13 -15.06
N GLU A 18 0.91 0.75 -16.23
CA GLU A 18 1.91 1.79 -16.36
C GLU A 18 1.27 3.14 -16.69
N ARG A 19 1.70 4.17 -15.95
CA ARG A 19 1.35 5.58 -16.13
C ARG A 19 2.60 6.45 -16.06
N GLY A 20 2.44 7.77 -16.10
CA GLY A 20 3.56 8.71 -16.04
C GLY A 20 4.34 8.81 -17.35
N ASP A 21 5.65 9.06 -17.27
CA ASP A 21 6.54 9.14 -18.43
C ASP A 21 6.97 7.73 -18.89
N PRO A 22 6.61 7.29 -20.11
CA PRO A 22 6.95 5.95 -20.58
C PRO A 22 8.46 5.73 -20.78
N ASN A 23 9.27 6.80 -20.85
CA ASN A 23 10.72 6.77 -20.94
C ASN A 23 11.40 7.15 -19.62
N GLY A 24 10.60 7.41 -18.59
CA GLY A 24 11.09 7.82 -17.29
C GLY A 24 11.71 6.68 -16.47
N ARG A 25 12.23 7.05 -15.32
CA ARG A 25 12.80 6.08 -14.36
C ARG A 25 11.68 5.30 -13.67
N PRO A 26 11.82 3.96 -13.56
CA PRO A 26 10.73 3.11 -13.07
C PRO A 26 10.56 3.25 -11.55
N VAL A 27 9.32 3.51 -11.14
CA VAL A 27 8.90 3.53 -9.74
C VAL A 27 7.65 2.67 -9.62
N LEU A 28 7.68 1.66 -8.76
CA LEU A 28 6.54 0.79 -8.50
C LEU A 28 5.83 1.24 -7.22
N SER A 29 4.50 1.31 -7.29
CA SER A 29 3.65 1.62 -6.12
C SER A 29 2.90 0.37 -5.63
N HIS A 30 2.91 0.17 -4.30
CA HIS A 30 1.98 -0.71 -3.62
C HIS A 30 0.84 0.11 -3.03
N ASN A 31 -0.33 0.01 -3.62
CA ASN A 31 -1.53 0.69 -3.13
C ASN A 31 -2.00 0.14 -1.79
N GLY A 32 -2.78 0.93 -1.04
CA GLY A 32 -3.38 0.49 0.21
C GLY A 32 -4.36 -0.67 0.04
N THR A 33 -4.86 -1.21 1.14
CA THR A 33 -5.88 -2.25 1.16
C THR A 33 -7.26 -1.57 1.30
N PRO A 34 -8.31 -1.97 0.53
CA PRO A 34 -8.36 -3.05 -0.47
C PRO A 34 -8.32 -2.55 -1.93
N ASN A 35 -7.32 -1.80 -2.31
CA ASN A 35 -7.25 -1.10 -3.59
C ASN A 35 -6.62 -1.93 -4.72
N SER A 36 -7.09 -1.66 -5.96
CA SER A 36 -6.56 -2.23 -7.21
C SER A 36 -5.28 -1.51 -7.68
N ARG A 37 -4.84 -1.87 -8.90
CA ARG A 37 -3.74 -1.22 -9.63
C ARG A 37 -4.02 0.21 -10.10
N LEU A 38 -5.25 0.70 -10.02
CA LEU A 38 -5.59 2.02 -10.54
C LEU A 38 -4.75 3.11 -9.85
N LEU A 39 -4.34 4.09 -10.64
CA LEU A 39 -3.51 5.21 -10.22
C LEU A 39 -4.32 6.51 -10.38
N PHE A 40 -4.26 7.39 -9.40
CA PHE A 40 -4.90 8.69 -9.46
C PHE A 40 -4.29 9.51 -10.61
N ASP A 41 -5.14 10.06 -11.48
CA ASP A 41 -4.69 10.77 -12.69
C ASP A 41 -3.76 11.93 -12.36
N HIS A 42 -4.11 12.72 -11.35
CA HIS A 42 -3.29 13.83 -10.87
C HIS A 42 -1.89 13.37 -10.41
N ASP A 43 -1.78 12.25 -9.70
CA ASP A 43 -0.49 11.72 -9.25
C ASP A 43 0.33 11.15 -10.41
N ALA A 44 -0.32 10.54 -11.39
CA ALA A 44 0.33 10.06 -12.61
C ALA A 44 0.89 11.21 -13.46
N ASP A 45 0.18 12.34 -13.54
CA ASP A 45 0.64 13.53 -14.25
C ASP A 45 1.82 14.20 -13.53
N ARG A 46 1.78 14.26 -12.19
CA ARG A 46 2.90 14.74 -11.35
C ARG A 46 4.14 13.86 -11.51
N ALA A 47 3.95 12.54 -11.55
CA ALA A 47 5.00 11.58 -11.80
C ALA A 47 5.61 11.77 -13.20
N ALA A 48 4.78 11.95 -14.24
CA ALA A 48 5.24 12.24 -15.61
C ALA A 48 6.10 13.50 -15.68
N ALA A 49 5.69 14.57 -15.03
CA ALA A 49 6.42 15.84 -14.98
C ALA A 49 7.82 15.71 -14.34
N ARG A 50 8.06 14.65 -13.55
CA ARG A 50 9.35 14.31 -12.91
C ARG A 50 10.16 13.26 -13.66
N GLY A 51 9.69 12.81 -14.82
CA GLY A 51 10.34 11.74 -15.57
C GLY A 51 10.22 10.38 -14.84
N VAL A 52 9.11 10.14 -14.15
CA VAL A 52 8.80 8.87 -13.49
C VAL A 52 7.94 8.02 -14.42
N ARG A 53 8.38 6.78 -14.68
CA ARG A 53 7.57 5.69 -15.21
C ARG A 53 6.91 5.00 -14.03
N LEU A 54 5.66 5.37 -13.74
CA LEU A 54 4.92 4.89 -12.58
C LEU A 54 4.25 3.56 -12.90
N ILE A 55 4.50 2.55 -12.07
CA ILE A 55 4.04 1.18 -12.23
C ILE A 55 3.21 0.81 -11.00
N SER A 56 2.08 0.18 -11.22
CA SER A 56 1.26 -0.45 -10.18
C SER A 56 0.75 -1.80 -10.66
N TYR A 57 0.25 -2.62 -9.76
CA TYR A 57 -0.34 -3.90 -10.12
C TYR A 57 -1.45 -4.28 -9.14
N ASP A 58 -2.39 -5.07 -9.61
CA ASP A 58 -3.31 -5.75 -8.72
C ASP A 58 -2.54 -6.80 -7.94
N ARG A 59 -2.46 -6.67 -6.62
CA ARG A 59 -1.88 -7.73 -5.77
C ARG A 59 -2.67 -9.03 -5.97
N PRO A 60 -2.07 -10.20 -5.68
CA PRO A 60 -2.77 -11.47 -5.81
C PRO A 60 -4.15 -11.46 -5.13
N GLY A 61 -5.17 -11.89 -5.87
CA GLY A 61 -6.56 -11.92 -5.40
C GLY A 61 -7.34 -10.62 -5.55
N TYR A 62 -6.71 -9.53 -5.99
CA TYR A 62 -7.37 -8.28 -6.36
C TYR A 62 -7.56 -8.16 -7.86
N GLY A 63 -8.60 -7.41 -8.26
CA GLY A 63 -8.84 -7.00 -9.63
C GLY A 63 -8.80 -8.16 -10.62
N GLU A 64 -7.85 -8.12 -11.56
CA GLU A 64 -7.70 -9.15 -12.56
C GLU A 64 -6.49 -10.08 -12.34
N SER A 65 -5.80 -9.95 -11.19
CA SER A 65 -4.68 -10.81 -10.84
C SER A 65 -5.13 -12.15 -10.25
N SER A 66 -4.36 -13.21 -10.57
CA SER A 66 -4.56 -14.54 -9.98
C SER A 66 -4.41 -14.50 -8.46
N PRO A 67 -5.17 -15.28 -7.69
CA PRO A 67 -4.98 -15.41 -6.25
C PRO A 67 -3.67 -16.13 -5.91
N ASP A 68 -3.18 -15.92 -4.69
CA ASP A 68 -2.02 -16.58 -4.09
C ASP A 68 -2.34 -16.93 -2.63
N PRO A 69 -3.12 -18.00 -2.38
CA PRO A 69 -3.59 -18.33 -1.05
C PRO A 69 -2.46 -18.58 -0.04
N GLY A 70 -2.55 -17.93 1.13
CA GLY A 70 -1.56 -18.04 2.21
C GLY A 70 -0.30 -17.21 1.97
N ARG A 71 -0.34 -16.25 1.04
CA ARG A 71 0.76 -15.30 0.82
C ARG A 71 1.09 -14.51 2.08
N ARG A 72 2.34 -14.09 2.17
CA ARG A 72 2.85 -13.18 3.19
C ARG A 72 3.36 -11.91 2.52
N PHE A 73 3.69 -10.89 3.30
CA PHE A 73 4.32 -9.70 2.71
C PHE A 73 5.62 -10.02 1.96
N ALA A 74 6.42 -10.98 2.45
CA ALA A 74 7.63 -11.45 1.75
C ALA A 74 7.34 -12.01 0.35
N SER A 75 6.15 -12.57 0.10
CA SER A 75 5.79 -13.18 -1.20
C SER A 75 5.82 -12.15 -2.34
N CYS A 76 5.53 -10.87 -2.05
CA CYS A 76 5.53 -9.81 -3.07
C CYS A 76 6.89 -9.59 -3.74
N ALA A 77 7.99 -10.02 -3.09
CA ALA A 77 9.33 -9.90 -3.66
C ALA A 77 9.46 -10.68 -4.98
N ASP A 78 8.87 -11.86 -5.06
CA ASP A 78 8.86 -12.65 -6.29
C ASP A 78 7.97 -12.01 -7.36
N ASP A 79 6.80 -11.49 -6.98
CA ASP A 79 5.91 -10.77 -7.88
C ASP A 79 6.60 -9.54 -8.51
N VAL A 80 7.28 -8.74 -7.69
CA VAL A 80 8.03 -7.55 -8.16
C VAL A 80 9.20 -7.92 -9.07
N ARG A 81 9.92 -9.03 -8.79
CA ARG A 81 10.97 -9.54 -9.69
C ARG A 81 10.40 -9.97 -11.05
N ASP A 82 9.26 -10.65 -11.05
CA ASP A 82 8.62 -11.12 -12.27
C ASP A 82 8.07 -9.95 -13.10
N ILE A 83 7.48 -8.93 -12.45
CA ILE A 83 7.06 -7.68 -13.10
C ILE A 83 8.27 -6.96 -13.72
N ALA A 84 9.36 -6.77 -12.97
CA ALA A 84 10.56 -6.12 -13.45
C ALA A 84 11.16 -6.85 -14.67
N ALA A 85 11.26 -8.18 -14.60
CA ALA A 85 11.77 -9.00 -15.71
C ALA A 85 10.88 -8.89 -16.96
N ALA A 86 9.55 -8.96 -16.80
CA ALA A 86 8.61 -8.85 -17.92
C ALA A 86 8.63 -7.48 -18.60
N LEU A 87 8.90 -6.40 -17.82
CA LEU A 87 8.97 -5.02 -18.33
C LEU A 87 10.38 -4.60 -18.74
N GLY A 88 11.39 -5.50 -18.65
CA GLY A 88 12.78 -5.22 -19.02
C GLY A 88 13.45 -4.21 -18.09
N ILE A 89 13.11 -4.22 -16.80
CA ILE A 89 13.60 -3.29 -15.79
C ILE A 89 14.71 -3.96 -14.99
N GLU A 90 15.89 -3.36 -14.97
CA GLU A 90 17.04 -3.84 -14.20
C GLU A 90 17.10 -3.26 -12.77
N ARG A 91 16.58 -2.05 -12.58
CA ARG A 91 16.48 -1.37 -11.28
C ARG A 91 15.22 -0.52 -11.24
N LEU A 92 14.52 -0.51 -10.11
CA LEU A 92 13.35 0.33 -9.87
C LEU A 92 13.31 0.79 -8.41
N ALA A 93 12.75 1.96 -8.17
CA ALA A 93 12.40 2.37 -6.82
C ALA A 93 10.98 1.89 -6.48
N VAL A 94 10.68 1.79 -5.19
CA VAL A 94 9.37 1.34 -4.72
C VAL A 94 8.83 2.31 -3.69
N TRP A 95 7.52 2.54 -3.70
CA TRP A 95 6.84 3.12 -2.56
C TRP A 95 5.55 2.36 -2.24
N GLY A 96 5.09 2.45 -0.99
CA GLY A 96 3.84 1.84 -0.58
C GLY A 96 3.15 2.65 0.51
N ILE A 97 1.82 2.64 0.49
CA ILE A 97 0.99 3.34 1.47
C ILE A 97 0.06 2.38 2.20
N SER A 98 -0.17 2.64 3.50
CA SER A 98 -1.15 1.87 4.28
C SER A 98 -0.84 0.37 4.22
N GLY A 99 -1.82 -0.49 3.88
CA GLY A 99 -1.58 -1.92 3.63
C GLY A 99 -0.54 -2.24 2.54
N GLY A 100 -0.19 -1.27 1.67
CA GLY A 100 0.94 -1.38 0.72
C GLY A 100 2.32 -1.15 1.36
N GLY A 101 2.36 -0.52 2.54
CA GLY A 101 3.60 -0.21 3.24
C GLY A 101 4.44 -1.45 3.60
N PRO A 102 3.87 -2.49 4.22
CA PRO A 102 4.60 -3.73 4.51
C PRO A 102 5.13 -4.44 3.26
N HIS A 103 4.43 -4.35 2.11
CA HIS A 103 4.92 -4.86 0.82
C HIS A 103 6.15 -4.06 0.34
N ALA A 104 6.13 -2.73 0.47
CA ALA A 104 7.29 -1.90 0.15
C ALA A 104 8.48 -2.22 1.07
N ILE A 105 8.24 -2.42 2.38
CA ILE A 105 9.27 -2.83 3.33
C ILE A 105 9.85 -4.20 2.96
N ALA A 106 9.02 -5.16 2.50
CA ALA A 106 9.48 -6.45 2.01
C ALA A 106 10.42 -6.29 0.80
N CYS A 107 10.11 -5.37 -0.12
CA CYS A 107 11.01 -5.05 -1.23
C CYS A 107 12.36 -4.49 -0.74
N ALA A 108 12.37 -3.63 0.27
CA ALA A 108 13.62 -3.14 0.88
C ALA A 108 14.44 -4.27 1.52
N ALA A 109 13.78 -5.22 2.17
CA ALA A 109 14.45 -6.31 2.86
C ALA A 109 15.00 -7.41 1.93
N LEU A 110 14.32 -7.66 0.78
CA LEU A 110 14.55 -8.86 -0.02
C LEU A 110 15.04 -8.58 -1.44
N LEU A 111 15.01 -7.34 -1.91
CA LEU A 111 15.28 -6.96 -3.30
C LEU A 111 16.39 -5.91 -3.46
N GLY A 112 17.32 -5.80 -2.54
CA GLY A 112 18.35 -4.75 -2.57
C GLY A 112 19.19 -4.69 -3.86
N ASP A 113 19.30 -5.80 -4.59
CA ASP A 113 19.91 -5.85 -5.92
C ASP A 113 19.07 -5.19 -7.02
N LEU A 114 17.75 -5.23 -6.91
CA LEU A 114 16.78 -4.67 -7.86
C LEU A 114 16.23 -3.31 -7.39
N VAL A 115 16.04 -3.16 -6.07
CA VAL A 115 15.34 -2.03 -5.45
C VAL A 115 16.31 -1.21 -4.58
N PRO A 116 16.95 -0.16 -5.14
CA PRO A 116 17.94 0.63 -4.42
C PRO A 116 17.36 1.67 -3.45
N ALA A 117 16.06 1.93 -3.50
CA ALA A 117 15.39 2.89 -2.62
C ALA A 117 13.90 2.55 -2.43
N VAL A 118 13.43 2.72 -1.22
CA VAL A 118 12.02 2.46 -0.85
C VAL A 118 11.45 3.63 -0.04
N ALA A 119 10.21 4.03 -0.33
CA ALA A 119 9.44 4.95 0.51
C ALA A 119 8.21 4.25 1.10
N VAL A 120 7.97 4.46 2.38
CA VAL A 120 6.94 3.80 3.18
C VAL A 120 6.06 4.86 3.84
N LEU A 121 4.77 4.87 3.50
CA LEU A 121 3.83 5.91 3.90
C LEU A 121 2.72 5.31 4.75
N ALA A 122 2.45 5.87 5.92
CA ALA A 122 1.32 5.48 6.78
C ALA A 122 1.22 3.95 6.96
N SER A 123 2.37 3.26 7.11
CA SER A 123 2.44 1.80 7.18
C SER A 123 2.10 1.29 8.57
N PRO A 124 1.30 0.21 8.70
CA PRO A 124 1.22 -0.52 9.95
C PRO A 124 2.58 -1.14 10.31
N ALA A 125 2.83 -1.31 11.60
CA ALA A 125 3.88 -2.16 12.15
C ALA A 125 3.40 -3.63 12.19
N PRO A 126 4.31 -4.62 12.37
CA PRO A 126 3.90 -6.01 12.58
C PRO A 126 2.95 -6.15 13.77
N TRP A 127 1.96 -7.03 13.65
CA TRP A 127 0.98 -7.26 14.73
C TRP A 127 1.64 -7.59 16.09
N ALA A 128 2.66 -8.40 16.11
CA ALA A 128 3.39 -8.78 17.32
C ALA A 128 4.50 -7.78 17.73
N ALA A 129 4.39 -6.51 17.34
CA ALA A 129 5.37 -5.46 17.60
C ALA A 129 5.56 -5.22 19.11
N ASP A 130 6.71 -5.61 19.66
CA ASP A 130 7.02 -5.46 21.08
C ASP A 130 7.04 -3.98 21.50
N GLY A 131 6.31 -3.68 22.55
CA GLY A 131 6.21 -2.33 23.13
C GLY A 131 5.30 -1.37 22.36
N LEU A 132 4.55 -1.82 21.33
CA LEU A 132 3.55 -1.04 20.64
C LEU A 132 2.15 -1.35 21.17
N ASP A 133 1.43 -0.32 21.63
CA ASP A 133 -0.02 -0.40 21.78
C ASP A 133 -0.65 -0.25 20.38
N TYR A 134 -0.95 -1.40 19.75
CA TYR A 134 -1.32 -1.47 18.34
C TYR A 134 -2.59 -0.67 18.01
N PHE A 135 -3.52 -0.57 18.94
CA PHE A 135 -4.81 0.09 18.74
C PHE A 135 -4.86 1.53 19.24
N ALA A 136 -3.88 2.00 19.99
CA ALA A 136 -3.92 3.34 20.57
C ALA A 136 -4.00 4.44 19.49
N GLY A 137 -5.16 5.10 19.40
CA GLY A 137 -5.45 6.14 18.40
C GLY A 137 -6.06 5.65 17.08
N MET A 138 -6.24 4.34 16.91
CA MET A 138 -6.88 3.77 15.73
C MET A 138 -8.39 4.03 15.73
N GLY A 139 -8.98 4.29 14.57
CA GLY A 139 -10.43 4.43 14.42
C GLY A 139 -11.16 3.11 14.66
N GLU A 140 -12.36 3.22 15.20
CA GLU A 140 -13.15 2.09 15.70
C GLU A 140 -13.37 1.00 14.65
N LEU A 141 -13.62 1.37 13.39
CA LEU A 141 -13.82 0.41 12.30
C LEU A 141 -12.65 -0.58 12.18
N ASN A 142 -11.41 -0.09 12.09
CA ASN A 142 -10.24 -0.97 11.97
C ASN A 142 -9.99 -1.78 13.24
N VAL A 143 -10.28 -1.21 14.43
CA VAL A 143 -10.16 -1.94 15.71
C VAL A 143 -11.09 -3.13 15.73
N GLU A 144 -12.37 -2.94 15.36
CA GLU A 144 -13.38 -4.00 15.33
C GLU A 144 -13.01 -5.09 14.32
N ASP A 145 -12.56 -4.74 13.13
CA ASP A 145 -12.19 -5.68 12.08
C ASP A 145 -10.98 -6.55 12.48
N ILE A 146 -9.94 -5.94 13.02
CA ILE A 146 -8.76 -6.68 13.51
C ILE A 146 -9.13 -7.57 14.68
N GLN A 147 -9.93 -7.08 15.65
CA GLN A 147 -10.36 -7.88 16.80
C GLN A 147 -11.23 -9.06 16.37
N LEU A 148 -12.11 -8.87 15.39
CA LEU A 148 -12.92 -9.95 14.85
C LEU A 148 -12.05 -11.00 14.16
N THR A 149 -11.08 -10.57 13.35
CA THR A 149 -10.13 -11.46 12.65
C THR A 149 -9.34 -12.33 13.64
N LEU A 150 -8.94 -11.75 14.77
CA LEU A 150 -8.23 -12.48 15.82
C LEU A 150 -9.12 -13.44 16.61
N ALA A 151 -10.38 -13.07 16.85
CA ALA A 151 -11.31 -13.85 17.69
C ALA A 151 -12.02 -14.95 16.90
N ASP A 152 -12.46 -14.67 15.68
CA ASP A 152 -13.20 -15.59 14.82
C ASP A 152 -12.88 -15.32 13.33
N PRO A 153 -11.80 -15.91 12.80
CA PRO A 153 -11.38 -15.72 11.40
C PRO A 153 -12.47 -16.08 10.39
N ALA A 154 -13.35 -17.05 10.70
CA ALA A 154 -14.42 -17.43 9.79
C ALA A 154 -15.52 -16.36 9.71
N ALA A 155 -15.88 -15.76 10.86
CA ALA A 155 -16.82 -14.65 10.91
C ALA A 155 -16.22 -13.39 10.25
N ALA A 156 -14.92 -13.11 10.47
CA ALA A 156 -14.22 -12.00 9.84
C ALA A 156 -14.19 -12.11 8.30
N ARG A 157 -13.88 -13.30 7.77
CA ARG A 157 -13.91 -13.56 6.33
C ARG A 157 -15.32 -13.39 5.74
N ALA A 158 -16.35 -13.83 6.47
CA ALA A 158 -17.74 -13.62 6.04
C ALA A 158 -18.14 -12.14 6.07
N LYS A 159 -17.66 -11.37 7.06
CA LYS A 159 -17.84 -9.91 7.13
C LYS A 159 -17.12 -9.22 5.98
N CYS A 160 -15.88 -9.58 5.68
CA CYS A 160 -15.10 -9.03 4.58
C CYS A 160 -15.85 -9.17 3.23
N GLU A 161 -16.50 -10.32 2.97
CA GLU A 161 -17.35 -10.49 1.78
C GLU A 161 -18.63 -9.65 1.83
N ALA A 162 -19.24 -9.48 2.99
CA ALA A 162 -20.41 -8.61 3.14
C ALA A 162 -20.07 -7.13 2.91
N ASP A 163 -18.97 -6.67 3.50
CA ASP A 163 -18.46 -5.31 3.32
C ASP A 163 -18.05 -5.04 1.86
N ARG A 164 -17.47 -6.04 1.19
CA ARG A 164 -17.21 -5.96 -0.25
C ARG A 164 -18.47 -5.67 -1.05
N VAL A 165 -19.55 -6.41 -0.78
CA VAL A 165 -20.83 -6.20 -1.50
C VAL A 165 -21.36 -4.80 -1.27
N GLU A 166 -21.23 -4.25 -0.05
CA GLU A 166 -21.60 -2.88 0.25
C GLU A 166 -20.70 -1.88 -0.51
N MET A 167 -19.38 -2.06 -0.45
CA MET A 167 -18.39 -1.18 -1.12
C MET A 167 -18.57 -1.11 -2.64
N LEU A 168 -19.00 -2.19 -3.28
CA LEU A 168 -19.27 -2.20 -4.73
C LEU A 168 -20.44 -1.29 -5.14
N GLY A 169 -21.33 -0.94 -4.20
CA GLY A 169 -22.46 -0.04 -4.43
C GLY A 169 -22.27 1.37 -3.88
N LEU A 170 -21.13 1.67 -3.25
CA LEU A 170 -20.91 2.97 -2.61
C LEU A 170 -20.72 4.10 -3.64
N GLU A 171 -21.32 5.23 -3.32
CA GLU A 171 -20.97 6.55 -3.81
C GLU A 171 -20.18 7.32 -2.73
N LEU A 172 -19.72 8.53 -3.05
CA LEU A 172 -18.81 9.29 -2.19
C LEU A 172 -19.36 9.51 -0.77
N ASP A 173 -20.61 9.88 -0.61
CA ASP A 173 -21.22 10.10 0.71
C ASP A 173 -21.26 8.79 1.53
N GLY A 174 -21.49 7.67 0.88
CA GLY A 174 -21.43 6.34 1.51
C GLY A 174 -20.02 5.98 1.96
N LEU A 175 -19.02 6.24 1.13
CA LEU A 175 -17.61 6.01 1.48
C LEU A 175 -17.20 6.88 2.69
N ILE A 176 -17.54 8.17 2.69
CA ILE A 176 -17.26 9.08 3.81
C ILE A 176 -17.95 8.58 5.09
N GLY A 177 -19.21 8.14 4.98
CA GLY A 177 -19.96 7.57 6.11
C GLY A 177 -19.31 6.30 6.67
N MET A 178 -18.88 5.38 5.81
CA MET A 178 -18.18 4.16 6.19
C MET A 178 -16.86 4.46 6.91
N LEU A 179 -16.08 5.40 6.39
CA LEU A 179 -14.76 5.75 6.94
C LEU A 179 -14.80 6.76 8.08
N GLN A 180 -15.97 7.17 8.58
CA GLN A 180 -16.12 8.29 9.52
C GLN A 180 -15.27 8.20 10.77
N THR A 181 -15.02 7.00 11.31
CA THR A 181 -14.18 6.80 12.51
C THR A 181 -12.68 6.87 12.19
N LEU A 182 -12.32 6.62 10.93
CA LEU A 182 -10.95 6.61 10.44
C LEU A 182 -10.50 7.98 9.92
N LEU A 183 -11.43 8.80 9.42
CA LEU A 183 -11.10 10.10 8.84
C LEU A 183 -10.77 11.13 9.93
N ALA A 184 -9.49 11.55 9.96
CA ALA A 184 -9.13 12.77 10.67
C ALA A 184 -9.69 13.99 9.95
N PRO A 185 -9.88 15.16 10.62
CA PRO A 185 -10.39 16.37 9.96
C PRO A 185 -9.58 16.80 8.72
N VAL A 186 -8.26 16.60 8.73
CA VAL A 186 -7.39 16.93 7.60
C VAL A 186 -7.60 16.00 6.41
N ASP A 187 -7.87 14.71 6.64
CA ASP A 187 -8.19 13.74 5.60
C ASP A 187 -9.60 13.96 5.04
N ALA A 188 -10.57 14.20 5.91
CA ALA A 188 -11.94 14.51 5.51
C ALA A 188 -12.02 15.77 4.63
N ALA A 189 -11.16 16.75 4.88
CA ALA A 189 -11.13 18.01 4.12
C ALA A 189 -10.70 17.82 2.65
N ILE A 190 -9.90 16.78 2.34
CA ILE A 190 -9.42 16.50 0.99
C ILE A 190 -10.21 15.38 0.29
N LEU A 191 -10.97 14.59 1.04
CA LEU A 191 -11.77 13.48 0.50
C LEU A 191 -13.04 14.00 -0.18
N SER A 192 -12.87 14.53 -1.38
CA SER A 192 -13.95 15.11 -2.18
C SER A 192 -13.59 15.04 -3.67
N GLY A 193 -14.58 15.27 -4.56
CA GLY A 193 -14.38 15.36 -6.00
C GLY A 193 -13.57 14.21 -6.58
N GLU A 194 -12.58 14.53 -7.40
CA GLU A 194 -11.78 13.55 -8.15
C GLU A 194 -11.03 12.53 -7.26
N LEU A 195 -10.54 12.95 -6.08
CA LEU A 195 -9.88 12.02 -5.16
C LEU A 195 -10.87 10.98 -4.61
N GLY A 196 -12.06 11.42 -4.22
CA GLY A 196 -13.10 10.51 -3.74
C GLY A 196 -13.56 9.54 -4.82
N GLU A 197 -13.80 10.04 -6.04
CA GLU A 197 -14.16 9.21 -7.20
C GLU A 197 -13.06 8.18 -7.53
N TYR A 198 -11.79 8.60 -7.48
CA TYR A 198 -10.65 7.69 -7.65
C TYR A 198 -10.63 6.59 -6.59
N LEU A 199 -10.75 6.93 -5.30
CA LEU A 199 -10.72 5.94 -4.23
C LEU A 199 -11.86 4.92 -4.37
N ILE A 200 -13.07 5.36 -4.71
CA ILE A 200 -14.20 4.48 -4.99
C ILE A 200 -13.86 3.55 -6.16
N ALA A 201 -13.45 4.10 -7.29
CA ALA A 201 -13.14 3.32 -8.48
C ALA A 201 -12.01 2.31 -8.21
N CYS A 202 -10.98 2.71 -7.47
CA CYS A 202 -9.84 1.87 -7.12
C CYS A 202 -10.25 0.70 -6.21
N THR A 203 -11.06 0.97 -5.19
CA THR A 203 -11.61 -0.05 -4.28
C THR A 203 -12.56 -0.99 -5.02
N GLN A 204 -13.52 -0.46 -5.78
CA GLN A 204 -14.47 -1.28 -6.53
C GLN A 204 -13.79 -2.16 -7.57
N SER A 205 -12.79 -1.64 -8.28
CA SER A 205 -11.99 -2.43 -9.22
C SER A 205 -11.20 -3.55 -8.52
N GLY A 206 -10.61 -3.25 -7.35
CA GLY A 206 -9.88 -4.24 -6.56
C GLY A 206 -10.76 -5.38 -6.07
N LEU A 207 -11.96 -5.04 -5.61
CA LEU A 207 -12.92 -5.96 -5.01
C LEU A 207 -13.89 -6.61 -6.02
N ALA A 208 -13.83 -6.26 -7.30
CA ALA A 208 -14.73 -6.81 -8.31
C ALA A 208 -14.78 -8.34 -8.34
N PRO A 209 -13.64 -9.09 -8.29
CA PRO A 209 -13.64 -10.55 -8.35
C PRO A 209 -14.10 -11.23 -7.06
N GLY A 210 -13.93 -10.59 -5.90
CA GLY A 210 -14.20 -11.15 -4.58
C GLY A 210 -13.43 -10.43 -3.49
N ALA A 211 -13.60 -10.85 -2.23
CA ALA A 211 -12.86 -10.31 -1.08
C ALA A 211 -11.57 -11.08 -0.77
N GLU A 212 -11.17 -12.07 -1.58
CA GLU A 212 -10.05 -12.95 -1.27
C GLU A 212 -8.75 -12.20 -1.09
N GLY A 213 -8.43 -11.27 -2.01
CA GLY A 213 -7.22 -10.45 -1.91
C GLY A 213 -7.18 -9.59 -0.64
N TRP A 214 -8.33 -9.06 -0.22
CA TRP A 214 -8.45 -8.30 1.03
C TRP A 214 -8.23 -9.19 2.25
N TRP A 215 -8.92 -10.33 2.28
CA TRP A 215 -8.74 -11.31 3.36
C TRP A 215 -7.28 -11.78 3.51
N GLU A 216 -6.59 -12.05 2.40
CA GLU A 216 -5.18 -12.44 2.39
C GLU A 216 -4.25 -11.32 2.89
N ASP A 217 -4.57 -10.05 2.63
CA ASP A 217 -3.84 -8.91 3.21
C ASP A 217 -4.03 -8.86 4.74
N ASP A 218 -5.25 -9.08 5.24
CA ASP A 218 -5.54 -9.08 6.68
C ASP A 218 -4.82 -10.25 7.39
N GLU A 219 -4.81 -11.45 6.80
CA GLU A 219 -4.02 -12.58 7.32
C GLU A 219 -2.51 -12.30 7.31
N ALA A 220 -2.00 -11.69 6.24
CA ALA A 220 -0.59 -11.30 6.14
C ALA A 220 -0.20 -10.24 7.18
N LEU A 221 -1.11 -9.30 7.49
CA LEU A 221 -0.90 -8.26 8.50
C LEU A 221 -0.73 -8.86 9.90
N LEU A 222 -1.56 -9.84 10.24
CA LEU A 222 -1.57 -10.48 11.56
C LEU A 222 -0.58 -11.64 11.68
N GLY A 223 -0.06 -12.10 10.56
CA GLY A 223 0.92 -13.18 10.48
C GLY A 223 2.37 -12.69 10.49
N PRO A 224 3.33 -13.64 10.44
CA PRO A 224 4.74 -13.29 10.27
C PRO A 224 4.98 -12.70 8.86
N TRP A 225 5.66 -11.56 8.79
CA TRP A 225 5.93 -10.88 7.52
C TRP A 225 6.88 -11.64 6.59
N GLY A 226 7.75 -12.52 7.16
CA GLY A 226 8.68 -13.38 6.41
C GLY A 226 10.06 -12.75 6.17
N PHE A 227 10.37 -11.63 6.84
CA PHE A 227 11.69 -10.99 6.82
C PHE A 227 11.94 -10.23 8.13
N GLU A 228 13.17 -9.81 8.36
CA GLU A 228 13.58 -9.07 9.56
C GLU A 228 13.85 -7.61 9.24
N LEU A 229 13.21 -6.66 9.96
CA LEU A 229 13.40 -5.22 9.76
C LEU A 229 14.86 -4.78 9.98
N GLY A 230 15.52 -5.36 10.98
CA GLY A 230 16.91 -5.05 11.31
C GLY A 230 17.95 -5.49 10.27
N ALA A 231 17.54 -6.30 9.29
CA ALA A 231 18.41 -6.75 8.19
C ALA A 231 18.30 -5.88 6.93
N ILE A 232 17.46 -4.83 6.95
CA ILE A 232 17.28 -3.92 5.82
C ILE A 232 18.54 -3.05 5.64
N GLU A 233 19.17 -3.16 4.46
CA GLU A 233 20.31 -2.33 4.06
C GLU A 233 19.91 -1.29 3.01
N THR A 234 18.81 -1.53 2.29
CA THR A 234 18.25 -0.59 1.31
C THR A 234 17.85 0.72 2.00
N PRO A 235 18.21 1.89 1.47
CA PRO A 235 17.71 3.18 1.94
C PRO A 235 16.18 3.24 1.99
N VAL A 236 15.65 3.57 3.15
CA VAL A 236 14.20 3.69 3.39
C VAL A 236 13.85 5.11 3.81
N LEU A 237 12.89 5.74 3.11
CA LEU A 237 12.15 6.89 3.57
C LEU A 237 10.89 6.42 4.27
N LEU A 238 10.68 6.79 5.51
CA LEU A 238 9.43 6.53 6.24
C LEU A 238 8.70 7.86 6.46
N HIS A 239 7.46 7.96 6.02
CA HIS A 239 6.63 9.13 6.25
C HIS A 239 5.33 8.74 6.94
N HIS A 240 5.01 9.39 8.07
CA HIS A 240 3.81 9.11 8.86
C HIS A 240 3.22 10.39 9.44
N GLY A 241 1.89 10.51 9.42
CA GLY A 241 1.14 11.65 9.92
C GLY A 241 0.65 11.43 11.35
N ARG A 242 0.79 12.46 12.21
CA ARG A 242 0.35 12.38 13.62
C ARG A 242 -1.17 12.29 13.75
N GLN A 243 -1.90 12.77 12.76
CA GLN A 243 -3.37 12.76 12.78
C GLN A 243 -3.97 11.50 12.13
N ASP A 244 -3.12 10.53 11.74
CA ASP A 244 -3.57 9.28 11.13
C ASP A 244 -4.37 8.43 12.13
N ARG A 245 -5.61 8.10 11.74
CA ARG A 245 -6.52 7.23 12.49
C ARG A 245 -6.74 5.87 11.83
N PHE A 246 -6.29 5.71 10.58
CA PHE A 246 -6.26 4.39 9.93
C PHE A 246 -5.14 3.54 10.51
N VAL A 247 -3.94 4.13 10.54
CA VAL A 247 -2.73 3.54 11.12
C VAL A 247 -2.13 4.58 12.06
N PRO A 248 -2.29 4.41 13.39
CA PRO A 248 -1.84 5.40 14.36
C PRO A 248 -0.34 5.74 14.25
N PHE A 249 -0.01 6.99 14.53
CA PHE A 249 1.35 7.54 14.45
C PHE A 249 2.41 6.69 15.17
N ALA A 250 2.04 6.05 16.28
CA ALA A 250 2.93 5.15 17.03
C ALA A 250 3.50 4.00 16.19
N HIS A 251 2.80 3.55 15.13
CA HIS A 251 3.33 2.56 14.18
C HIS A 251 4.51 3.11 13.40
N GLY A 252 4.42 4.36 12.93
CA GLY A 252 5.52 5.04 12.27
C GLY A 252 6.72 5.25 13.18
N GLU A 253 6.51 5.69 14.43
CA GLU A 253 7.57 5.83 15.43
C GLU A 253 8.23 4.48 15.74
N TRP A 254 7.44 3.42 15.84
CA TRP A 254 7.93 2.07 16.09
C TRP A 254 8.79 1.54 14.94
N LEU A 255 8.35 1.72 13.69
CA LEU A 255 9.10 1.34 12.48
C LEU A 255 10.39 2.17 12.35
N ALA A 256 10.31 3.48 12.59
CA ALA A 256 11.46 4.38 12.56
C ALA A 256 12.57 3.98 13.54
N ALA A 257 12.20 3.42 14.69
CA ALA A 257 13.17 2.95 15.68
C ALA A 257 13.83 1.61 15.32
N ARG A 258 13.33 0.89 14.30
CA ARG A 258 13.76 -0.51 14.01
C ARG A 258 14.32 -0.73 12.60
N ILE A 259 14.03 0.16 11.66
CA ILE A 259 14.62 0.10 10.32
C ILE A 259 15.97 0.84 10.36
N PRO A 260 17.09 0.16 10.10
CA PRO A 260 18.41 0.78 10.17
C PRO A 260 18.55 1.94 9.17
N GLY A 261 19.07 3.09 9.62
CA GLY A 261 19.38 4.21 8.74
C GLY A 261 18.18 4.87 8.04
N VAL A 262 16.97 4.63 8.54
CA VAL A 262 15.74 5.19 7.96
C VAL A 262 15.74 6.73 7.96
N ASP A 263 15.34 7.35 6.85
CA ASP A 263 14.98 8.78 6.78
C ASP A 263 13.53 8.93 7.25
N ALA A 264 13.34 9.16 8.55
CA ALA A 264 12.00 9.24 9.13
C ALA A 264 11.47 10.68 9.11
N ARG A 265 10.35 10.87 8.41
CA ARG A 265 9.60 12.13 8.31
C ARG A 265 8.26 11.99 9.03
N LEU A 266 8.24 12.34 10.28
CA LEU A 266 7.09 12.25 11.16
C LEU A 266 6.40 13.62 11.19
N SER A 267 5.28 13.77 10.45
CA SER A 267 4.57 15.03 10.26
C SER A 267 3.53 15.26 11.34
N GLU A 268 3.48 16.47 11.91
CA GLU A 268 2.47 16.89 12.90
C GLU A 268 1.11 17.22 12.23
N ASP A 269 1.13 17.65 10.97
CA ASP A 269 -0.02 18.25 10.28
C ASP A 269 -0.77 17.29 9.36
N ASP A 270 -0.19 16.10 9.08
CA ASP A 270 -0.78 15.13 8.17
C ASP A 270 -1.59 14.05 8.89
N GLY A 271 -2.62 13.57 8.18
CA GLY A 271 -3.36 12.35 8.46
C GLY A 271 -2.88 11.19 7.60
N HIS A 272 -3.80 10.34 7.16
CA HIS A 272 -3.53 9.18 6.32
C HIS A 272 -3.46 9.53 4.83
N LEU A 273 -4.52 10.20 4.34
CA LEU A 273 -4.68 10.54 2.93
C LEU A 273 -3.84 11.75 2.52
N THR A 274 -3.63 12.70 3.43
CA THR A 274 -2.86 13.90 3.16
C THR A 274 -1.39 13.65 2.86
N LEU A 275 -0.82 12.51 3.28
CA LEU A 275 0.57 12.17 2.99
C LEU A 275 0.87 12.10 1.49
N THR A 276 0.06 11.40 0.71
CA THR A 276 0.24 11.34 -0.74
C THR A 276 -0.12 12.67 -1.40
N ALA A 277 -1.22 13.30 -0.99
CA ALA A 277 -1.64 14.58 -1.53
C ALA A 277 -0.57 15.66 -1.40
N ASN A 278 0.08 15.73 -0.23
CA ASN A 278 1.04 16.80 0.09
C ASN A 278 2.48 16.47 -0.29
N HIS A 279 2.90 15.19 -0.24
CA HIS A 279 4.32 14.85 -0.21
C HIS A 279 4.79 13.94 -1.36
N LEU A 280 3.91 13.43 -2.23
CA LEU A 280 4.28 12.46 -3.27
C LEU A 280 5.37 12.98 -4.21
N ASP A 281 5.40 14.28 -4.48
CA ASP A 281 6.44 14.91 -5.29
C ASP A 281 7.83 14.78 -4.65
N ALA A 282 7.92 15.14 -3.37
CA ALA A 282 9.18 15.05 -2.62
C ALA A 282 9.60 13.59 -2.39
N ILE A 283 8.63 12.67 -2.35
CA ILE A 283 8.90 11.24 -2.27
C ILE A 283 9.49 10.74 -3.59
N HIS A 284 8.90 11.09 -4.72
CA HIS A 284 9.46 10.76 -6.03
C HIS A 284 10.86 11.34 -6.21
N ASP A 285 11.09 12.61 -5.86
CA ASP A 285 12.41 13.24 -5.95
C ASP A 285 13.44 12.47 -5.09
N TRP A 286 13.09 12.11 -3.85
CA TRP A 286 13.96 11.33 -2.97
C TRP A 286 14.30 9.93 -3.52
N LEU A 287 13.31 9.23 -4.11
CA LEU A 287 13.49 7.94 -4.76
C LEU A 287 14.38 8.02 -5.98
N LEU A 288 14.16 9.04 -6.83
CA LEU A 288 14.91 9.23 -8.07
C LEU A 288 16.39 9.55 -7.80
N GLU A 289 16.73 10.31 -6.77
CA GLU A 289 18.11 10.59 -6.35
C GLU A 289 18.93 9.34 -6.04
N ARG A 290 18.25 8.21 -5.70
CA ARG A 290 18.87 6.95 -5.29
C ARG A 290 18.75 5.83 -6.33
N LEU A 291 18.02 6.09 -7.39
CA LEU A 291 17.85 5.14 -8.48
C LEU A 291 18.98 5.22 -9.52
N ASP A 292 19.74 6.30 -9.51
CA ASP A 292 20.89 6.55 -10.42
C ASP A 292 22.13 5.72 -10.09
#